data_688a650c618ce39420f931af213ab5b2
#
_entry.id   688a650c618ce39420f931af213ab5b2
#
_cell.length_a   1.000
_cell.length_b   1.000
_cell.length_c   1.000
_cell.angle_alpha   90.00
_cell.angle_beta   90.00
_cell.angle_gamma   90.00
#
_symmetry.space_group_name_H-M   'P 1'
#
loop_
_entity.id
_entity.type
_entity.pdbx_description
1 polymer ?
#
loop_
_entity_poly.entity_id
_entity_poly.type
_entity_poly.pdbx_seq_one_letter_code
_entity_poly.pdbx_strand_id
1 'polypeptide(L)'
;IAYNQRDIASAAGVFSPQHIGISNLSAHIALHHLTDNDIHLSIKKIAFTDKSGLQVKNLRFKVNADKHQARLSDFQLELPKSNLELEDLIATYRTDEKGKIISETLQFEGGIKPSLITLSDVACFAPILRKWNDALYIDTHISGTSTSARIHQLHFKTQSGSILLKANAKASDW
;
A
#
# COMPACT_ATOMS: atom_id res chain seq x y z
N ILE A 1 -14.39 -16.83 -2.53
CA ILE A 1 -13.21 -17.44 -1.85
C ILE A 1 -13.33 -17.11 -0.36
N ALA A 2 -13.17 -18.10 0.51
CA ALA A 2 -13.18 -17.90 1.95
C ALA A 2 -11.98 -18.58 2.61
N TYR A 3 -11.34 -17.89 3.53
CA TYR A 3 -10.34 -18.42 4.44
C TYR A 3 -10.75 -18.07 5.87
N ASN A 4 -10.69 -19.03 6.77
CA ASN A 4 -11.13 -18.86 8.16
C ASN A 4 -10.25 -19.66 9.11
N GLN A 5 -9.51 -18.99 9.95
CA GLN A 5 -8.70 -19.59 11.02
C GLN A 5 -9.58 -19.76 12.27
N ARG A 6 -9.86 -21.01 12.67
CA ARG A 6 -10.88 -21.32 13.68
C ARG A 6 -10.57 -20.83 15.09
N ASP A 7 -9.30 -20.73 15.43
CA ASP A 7 -8.84 -20.41 16.79
C ASP A 7 -8.72 -18.91 17.08
N ILE A 8 -9.03 -18.07 16.11
CA ILE A 8 -8.95 -16.60 16.24
C ILE A 8 -10.36 -16.02 16.08
N ALA A 9 -10.74 -15.15 17.04
CA ALA A 9 -12.02 -14.45 16.95
C ALA A 9 -11.96 -13.32 15.90
N SER A 10 -13.05 -13.13 15.16
CA SER A 10 -13.19 -11.99 14.24
C SER A 10 -14.40 -11.15 14.63
N ALA A 11 -14.24 -9.83 14.58
CA ALA A 11 -15.33 -8.89 14.78
C ALA A 11 -16.06 -8.63 13.44
N ALA A 12 -17.40 -8.57 13.48
CA ALA A 12 -18.20 -8.27 12.31
C ALA A 12 -17.85 -6.88 11.73
N GLY A 13 -17.65 -6.82 10.40
CA GLY A 13 -17.31 -5.58 9.71
C GLY A 13 -15.90 -5.06 9.97
N VAL A 14 -15.01 -5.88 10.54
CA VAL A 14 -13.58 -5.57 10.70
C VAL A 14 -12.80 -6.49 9.78
N PHE A 15 -11.85 -5.92 9.05
CA PHE A 15 -10.95 -6.70 8.20
C PHE A 15 -10.00 -7.52 9.07
N SER A 16 -9.90 -8.80 8.77
CA SER A 16 -9.00 -9.72 9.45
C SER A 16 -8.33 -10.63 8.41
N PRO A 17 -6.99 -10.60 8.30
CA PRO A 17 -6.27 -11.50 7.39
C PRO A 17 -6.49 -12.98 7.69
N GLN A 18 -6.86 -13.33 8.93
CA GLN A 18 -7.17 -14.68 9.37
C GLN A 18 -8.61 -15.10 9.01
N HIS A 19 -9.45 -14.17 8.58
CA HIS A 19 -10.87 -14.39 8.28
C HIS A 19 -11.29 -13.65 7.02
N ILE A 20 -10.79 -14.08 5.88
CA ILE A 20 -11.09 -13.47 4.58
C ILE A 20 -12.35 -14.09 3.98
N GLY A 21 -13.26 -13.27 3.48
CA GLY A 21 -14.43 -13.69 2.72
C GLY A 21 -14.62 -12.85 1.47
N ILE A 22 -14.03 -13.28 0.35
CA ILE A 22 -14.04 -12.55 -0.91
C ILE A 22 -15.20 -12.99 -1.78
N SER A 23 -15.97 -12.02 -2.24
CA SER A 23 -17.00 -12.13 -3.28
C SER A 23 -16.70 -11.17 -4.45
N ASN A 24 -17.36 -11.39 -5.58
CA ASN A 24 -17.23 -10.55 -6.78
C ASN A 24 -15.77 -10.36 -7.25
N LEU A 25 -14.94 -11.40 -7.10
CA LEU A 25 -13.54 -11.35 -7.50
C LEU A 25 -13.40 -11.28 -9.02
N SER A 26 -12.70 -10.27 -9.49
CA SER A 26 -12.20 -10.15 -10.86
C SER A 26 -10.71 -9.86 -10.79
N ALA A 27 -9.90 -10.65 -11.49
CA ALA A 27 -8.45 -10.48 -11.51
C ALA A 27 -7.90 -10.63 -12.92
N HIS A 28 -7.00 -9.72 -13.31
CA HIS A 28 -6.23 -9.80 -14.53
C HIS A 28 -4.76 -9.57 -14.18
N ILE A 29 -4.01 -10.66 -14.17
CA ILE A 29 -2.61 -10.73 -13.76
C ILE A 29 -1.78 -11.20 -14.95
N ALA A 30 -0.66 -10.56 -15.22
CA ALA A 30 0.33 -10.99 -16.20
C ALA A 30 1.68 -11.19 -15.51
N LEU A 31 2.13 -12.40 -15.44
CA LEU A 31 3.49 -12.75 -15.03
C LEU A 31 4.34 -12.83 -16.30
N HIS A 32 5.28 -11.88 -16.46
CA HIS A 32 6.11 -11.78 -17.64
C HIS A 32 7.41 -12.58 -17.49
N HIS A 33 7.96 -12.57 -16.29
CA HIS A 33 9.21 -13.26 -15.98
C HIS A 33 9.25 -13.62 -14.49
N LEU A 34 9.74 -14.80 -14.20
CA LEU A 34 9.98 -15.27 -12.83
C LEU A 34 11.14 -16.25 -12.84
N THR A 35 12.24 -15.87 -12.21
CA THR A 35 13.39 -16.72 -11.91
C THR A 35 13.79 -16.55 -10.45
N ASP A 36 14.78 -17.29 -9.99
CA ASP A 36 15.31 -17.15 -8.62
C ASP A 36 15.87 -15.75 -8.33
N ASN A 37 16.14 -14.95 -9.36
CA ASN A 37 16.83 -13.67 -9.24
C ASN A 37 16.10 -12.49 -9.89
N ASP A 38 14.96 -12.73 -10.51
CA ASP A 38 14.30 -11.71 -11.32
C ASP A 38 12.79 -11.98 -11.42
N ILE A 39 12.00 -10.94 -11.09
CA ILE A 39 10.54 -10.99 -11.10
C ILE A 39 10.01 -9.80 -11.89
N HIS A 40 9.20 -10.08 -12.93
CA HIS A 40 8.43 -9.07 -13.66
C HIS A 40 6.96 -9.46 -13.63
N LEU A 41 6.17 -8.73 -12.86
CA LEU A 41 4.74 -8.97 -12.65
C LEU A 41 3.93 -7.71 -12.95
N SER A 42 2.81 -7.87 -13.63
CA SER A 42 1.82 -6.80 -13.82
C SER A 42 0.47 -7.26 -13.32
N ILE A 43 -0.05 -6.56 -12.33
CA ILE A 43 -1.46 -6.63 -11.93
C ILE A 43 -2.19 -5.55 -12.71
N LYS A 44 -2.94 -5.94 -13.74
CA LYS A 44 -3.70 -5.01 -14.58
C LYS A 44 -5.02 -4.62 -13.93
N LYS A 45 -5.60 -5.53 -13.17
CA LYS A 45 -6.83 -5.32 -12.41
C LYS A 45 -6.98 -6.38 -11.34
N ILE A 46 -7.32 -5.95 -10.14
CA ILE A 46 -7.96 -6.77 -9.11
C ILE A 46 -9.15 -5.97 -8.57
N ALA A 47 -10.32 -6.59 -8.54
CA ALA A 47 -11.52 -6.04 -7.94
C ALA A 47 -12.21 -7.11 -7.11
N PHE A 48 -12.70 -6.76 -5.93
CA PHE A 48 -13.40 -7.69 -5.04
C PHE A 48 -14.18 -6.94 -3.94
N THR A 49 -15.03 -7.70 -3.27
CA THR A 49 -15.67 -7.27 -2.02
C THR A 49 -15.32 -8.28 -0.93
N ASP A 50 -14.81 -7.82 0.20
CA ASP A 50 -14.59 -8.65 1.40
C ASP A 50 -15.77 -8.54 2.36
N LYS A 51 -16.01 -9.60 3.15
CA LYS A 51 -17.08 -9.67 4.15
C LYS A 51 -17.00 -8.58 5.24
N SER A 52 -15.83 -7.97 5.44
CA SER A 52 -15.64 -6.82 6.33
C SER A 52 -16.27 -5.52 5.83
N GLY A 53 -16.75 -5.51 4.58
CA GLY A 53 -17.25 -4.33 3.89
C GLY A 53 -16.22 -3.59 3.06
N LEU A 54 -14.97 -4.07 3.01
CA LEU A 54 -13.96 -3.54 2.09
C LEU A 54 -14.39 -3.83 0.64
N GLN A 55 -14.48 -2.81 -0.16
CA GLN A 55 -14.73 -2.91 -1.61
C GLN A 55 -13.55 -2.35 -2.38
N VAL A 56 -12.85 -3.18 -3.12
CA VAL A 56 -11.83 -2.76 -4.07
C VAL A 56 -12.45 -2.76 -5.47
N LYS A 57 -12.61 -1.59 -6.06
CA LYS A 57 -13.12 -1.42 -7.44
C LYS A 57 -12.05 -1.72 -8.46
N ASN A 58 -10.84 -1.27 -8.18
CA ASN A 58 -9.69 -1.50 -9.02
C ASN A 58 -8.41 -1.40 -8.19
N LEU A 59 -7.55 -2.37 -8.32
CA LEU A 59 -6.15 -2.32 -7.87
C LEU A 59 -5.29 -2.73 -9.06
N ARG A 60 -4.35 -1.87 -9.42
CA ARG A 60 -3.35 -2.16 -10.45
C ARG A 60 -1.98 -1.71 -10.01
N PHE A 61 -0.96 -2.43 -10.44
CA PHE A 61 0.45 -2.08 -10.25
C PHE A 61 1.37 -2.99 -11.07
N LYS A 62 2.63 -2.61 -11.17
CA LYS A 62 3.71 -3.45 -11.71
C LYS A 62 4.79 -3.62 -10.67
N VAL A 63 5.38 -4.80 -10.63
CA VAL A 63 6.56 -5.12 -9.82
C VAL A 63 7.67 -5.59 -10.73
N ASN A 64 8.82 -4.97 -10.61
CA ASN A 64 10.07 -5.43 -11.19
C ASN A 64 11.09 -5.52 -10.06
N ALA A 65 11.71 -6.68 -9.89
CA ALA A 65 12.72 -6.86 -8.88
C ALA A 65 13.84 -7.78 -9.41
N ASP A 66 15.06 -7.43 -9.08
CA ASP A 66 16.27 -8.19 -9.40
C ASP A 66 17.22 -8.26 -8.19
N LYS A 67 18.48 -8.65 -8.37
CA LYS A 67 19.48 -8.74 -7.30
C LYS A 67 19.91 -7.40 -6.70
N HIS A 68 19.54 -6.28 -7.31
CA HIS A 68 20.03 -4.94 -6.97
C HIS A 68 18.93 -3.95 -6.69
N GLN A 69 17.74 -4.20 -7.23
CA GLN A 69 16.62 -3.24 -7.16
C GLN A 69 15.28 -3.97 -7.10
N ALA A 70 14.36 -3.39 -6.34
CA ALA A 70 12.93 -3.68 -6.44
C ALA A 70 12.19 -2.37 -6.76
N ARG A 71 11.26 -2.43 -7.70
CA ARG A 71 10.44 -1.29 -8.11
C ARG A 71 8.98 -1.69 -8.19
N LEU A 72 8.14 -0.94 -7.49
CA LEU A 72 6.69 -0.94 -7.65
C LEU A 72 6.30 0.31 -8.43
N SER A 73 5.65 0.16 -9.56
CA SER A 73 5.23 1.25 -10.42
C SER A 73 3.77 1.14 -10.85
N ASP A 74 3.22 2.22 -11.39
CA ASP A 74 1.84 2.31 -11.87
C ASP A 74 0.79 1.92 -10.81
N PHE A 75 1.10 2.10 -9.52
CA PHE A 75 0.18 1.71 -8.45
C PHE A 75 -1.03 2.65 -8.42
N GLN A 76 -2.20 2.05 -8.50
CA GLN A 76 -3.48 2.73 -8.30
C GLN A 76 -4.45 1.82 -7.57
N LEU A 77 -5.06 2.35 -6.52
CA LEU A 77 -6.12 1.71 -5.76
C LEU A 77 -7.36 2.59 -5.78
N GLU A 78 -8.46 2.05 -6.33
CA GLU A 78 -9.77 2.67 -6.34
C GLU A 78 -10.70 1.93 -5.37
N LEU A 79 -11.24 2.66 -4.40
CA LEU A 79 -12.32 2.23 -3.53
C LEU A 79 -13.62 3.00 -3.90
N PRO A 80 -14.77 2.76 -3.27
CA PRO A 80 -16.03 3.40 -3.65
C PRO A 80 -15.98 4.93 -3.75
N LYS A 81 -15.23 5.58 -2.83
CA LYS A 81 -15.12 7.04 -2.74
C LYS A 81 -13.68 7.52 -2.60
N SER A 82 -12.69 6.61 -2.75
CA SER A 82 -11.28 6.89 -2.56
C SER A 82 -10.49 6.53 -3.80
N ASN A 83 -9.45 7.31 -4.07
CA ASN A 83 -8.43 7.01 -5.08
C ASN A 83 -7.05 7.26 -4.48
N LEU A 84 -6.23 6.24 -4.44
CA LEU A 84 -4.85 6.29 -3.97
C LEU A 84 -3.91 5.95 -5.12
N GLU A 85 -3.00 6.87 -5.43
CA GLU A 85 -1.93 6.67 -6.40
C GLU A 85 -0.58 6.83 -5.71
N LEU A 86 0.35 5.93 -6.04
CA LEU A 86 1.72 6.05 -5.57
C LEU A 86 2.64 6.60 -6.67
N GLU A 87 3.67 7.29 -6.26
CA GLU A 87 4.88 7.43 -7.06
C GLU A 87 5.51 6.05 -7.23
N ASP A 88 6.51 5.96 -8.11
CA ASP A 88 7.30 4.74 -8.15
C ASP A 88 8.00 4.54 -6.81
N LEU A 89 7.75 3.40 -6.17
CA LEU A 89 8.48 2.98 -4.98
C LEU A 89 9.70 2.19 -5.44
N ILE A 90 10.88 2.70 -5.14
CA ILE A 90 12.15 2.13 -5.56
C ILE A 90 12.94 1.76 -4.30
N ALA A 91 13.43 0.53 -4.27
CA ALA A 91 14.38 0.08 -3.27
C ALA A 91 15.62 -0.45 -3.97
N THR A 92 16.79 0.07 -3.66
CA THR A 92 18.08 -0.42 -4.14
C THR A 92 18.86 -1.07 -3.00
N TYR A 93 19.54 -2.15 -3.29
CA TYR A 93 20.25 -2.94 -2.30
C TYR A 93 21.37 -3.78 -2.95
N ARG A 94 22.23 -4.33 -2.13
CA ARG A 94 23.19 -5.35 -2.54
C ARG A 94 22.78 -6.70 -1.95
N THR A 95 23.11 -7.75 -2.65
CA THR A 95 22.92 -9.12 -2.17
C THR A 95 24.26 -9.76 -1.86
N ASP A 96 24.29 -10.69 -0.91
CA ASP A 96 25.43 -11.56 -0.64
C ASP A 96 25.56 -12.68 -1.70
N GLU A 97 26.57 -13.53 -1.56
CA GLU A 97 26.80 -14.65 -2.47
C GLU A 97 25.64 -15.68 -2.50
N LYS A 98 24.79 -15.69 -1.47
CA LYS A 98 23.61 -16.55 -1.36
C LYS A 98 22.34 -15.87 -1.90
N GLY A 99 22.44 -14.64 -2.42
CA GLY A 99 21.31 -13.86 -2.89
C GLY A 99 20.48 -13.19 -1.79
N LYS A 100 20.94 -13.18 -0.53
CA LYS A 100 20.24 -12.50 0.57
C LYS A 100 20.58 -11.01 0.56
N ILE A 101 19.57 -10.17 0.75
CA ILE A 101 19.73 -8.71 0.83
C ILE A 101 20.60 -8.34 2.02
N ILE A 102 21.62 -7.51 1.77
CA ILE A 102 22.47 -6.89 2.80
C ILE A 102 21.77 -5.62 3.27
N SER A 103 21.14 -5.69 4.45
CA SER A 103 20.23 -4.64 4.97
C SER A 103 20.89 -3.26 5.05
N GLU A 104 22.17 -3.19 5.40
CA GLU A 104 22.93 -1.95 5.53
C GLU A 104 23.10 -1.20 4.20
N THR A 105 22.87 -1.88 3.09
CA THR A 105 22.97 -1.28 1.74
C THR A 105 21.63 -0.79 1.20
N LEU A 106 20.54 -1.05 1.93
CA LEU A 106 19.20 -0.67 1.51
C LEU A 106 19.05 0.85 1.43
N GLN A 107 18.60 1.32 0.28
CA GLN A 107 18.12 2.67 0.07
C GLN A 107 16.73 2.58 -0.56
N PHE A 108 15.85 3.48 -0.18
CA PHE A 108 14.49 3.51 -0.73
C PHE A 108 14.02 4.94 -0.97
N GLU A 109 13.16 5.11 -1.95
CA GLU A 109 12.41 6.33 -2.21
C GLU A 109 11.05 6.02 -2.80
N GLY A 110 10.14 6.95 -2.64
CA GLY A 110 8.80 6.91 -3.19
C GLY A 110 7.85 7.83 -2.45
N GLY A 111 6.57 7.76 -2.81
CA GLY A 111 5.59 8.63 -2.20
C GLY A 111 4.16 8.28 -2.57
N ILE A 112 3.26 9.12 -2.09
CA ILE A 112 1.85 9.13 -2.46
C ILE A 112 1.64 10.38 -3.32
N LYS A 113 1.17 10.21 -4.55
CA LYS A 113 0.70 11.31 -5.38
C LYS A 113 -0.55 11.93 -4.76
N PRO A 114 -0.92 13.16 -5.11
CA PRO A 114 -2.14 13.77 -4.61
C PRO A 114 -3.35 12.82 -4.70
N SER A 115 -3.76 12.32 -3.56
CA SER A 115 -4.74 11.24 -3.42
C SER A 115 -5.86 11.62 -2.45
N LEU A 116 -7.04 11.03 -2.66
CA LEU A 116 -8.22 11.22 -1.80
C LEU A 116 -8.57 9.91 -1.13
N ILE A 117 -8.68 9.91 0.19
CA ILE A 117 -9.12 8.76 0.99
C ILE A 117 -10.33 9.16 1.82
N THR A 118 -11.48 8.58 1.51
CA THR A 118 -12.70 8.74 2.32
C THR A 118 -12.65 7.77 3.48
N LEU A 119 -12.82 8.27 4.68
CA LEU A 119 -12.64 7.49 5.91
C LEU A 119 -13.60 6.31 6.02
N SER A 120 -14.81 6.42 5.45
CA SER A 120 -15.75 5.30 5.40
C SER A 120 -15.27 4.11 4.58
N ASP A 121 -14.47 4.32 3.53
CA ASP A 121 -13.96 3.25 2.68
C ASP A 121 -12.91 2.39 3.39
N VAL A 122 -12.19 2.97 4.35
CA VAL A 122 -11.14 2.30 5.12
C VAL A 122 -11.56 1.97 6.55
N ALA A 123 -12.82 2.19 6.89
CA ALA A 123 -13.36 1.96 8.23
C ALA A 123 -13.37 0.48 8.66
N CYS A 124 -13.24 -0.45 7.73
CA CYS A 124 -13.03 -1.87 8.04
C CYS A 124 -11.70 -2.13 8.77
N PHE A 125 -10.69 -1.29 8.57
CA PHE A 125 -9.39 -1.39 9.26
C PHE A 125 -9.41 -0.70 10.64
N ALA A 126 -10.22 0.34 10.80
CA ALA A 126 -10.36 1.10 12.05
C ALA A 126 -11.83 1.54 12.24
N PRO A 127 -12.65 0.75 12.96
CA PRO A 127 -14.10 0.97 13.05
C PRO A 127 -14.53 2.35 13.58
N ILE A 128 -13.66 3.01 14.33
CA ILE A 128 -13.90 4.38 14.81
C ILE A 128 -14.13 5.37 13.64
N LEU A 129 -13.50 5.10 12.48
CA LEU A 129 -13.60 5.94 11.28
C LEU A 129 -15.00 5.93 10.66
N ARG A 130 -15.87 4.97 11.00
CA ARG A 130 -17.26 4.93 10.52
C ARG A 130 -18.07 6.15 10.94
N LYS A 131 -17.68 6.79 12.05
CA LYS A 131 -18.36 7.98 12.59
C LYS A 131 -17.90 9.27 11.90
N TRP A 132 -16.85 9.20 11.09
CA TRP A 132 -16.25 10.35 10.46
C TRP A 132 -16.64 10.40 8.98
N ASN A 133 -17.45 11.39 8.64
CA ASN A 133 -17.95 11.57 7.28
C ASN A 133 -17.07 12.55 6.49
N ASP A 134 -15.76 12.40 6.62
CA ASP A 134 -14.78 13.27 5.99
C ASP A 134 -13.87 12.47 5.05
N ALA A 135 -13.20 13.17 4.18
CA ALA A 135 -12.18 12.63 3.31
C ALA A 135 -10.84 13.33 3.54
N LEU A 136 -9.77 12.62 3.29
CA LEU A 136 -8.40 13.07 3.48
C LEU A 136 -7.74 13.24 2.12
N TYR A 137 -7.23 14.43 1.85
CA TYR A 137 -6.26 14.65 0.79
C TYR A 137 -4.87 14.39 1.36
N ILE A 138 -4.12 13.51 0.73
CA ILE A 138 -2.75 13.17 1.13
C ILE A 138 -1.82 13.22 -0.07
N ASP A 139 -0.64 13.76 0.16
CA ASP A 139 0.46 13.85 -0.78
C ASP A 139 1.76 13.79 0.02
N THR A 140 2.66 12.88 -0.31
CA THR A 140 3.92 12.73 0.42
C THR A 140 5.02 12.16 -0.45
N HIS A 141 6.25 12.55 -0.16
CA HIS A 141 7.47 11.98 -0.73
C HIS A 141 8.45 11.64 0.38
N ILE A 142 8.96 10.42 0.35
CA ILE A 142 9.90 9.90 1.37
C ILE A 142 11.10 9.24 0.70
N SER A 143 12.25 9.31 1.36
CA SER A 143 13.43 8.51 1.01
C SER A 143 14.17 8.11 2.27
N GLY A 144 15.03 7.10 2.17
CA GLY A 144 15.80 6.67 3.32
C GLY A 144 16.72 5.50 3.05
N THR A 145 17.25 4.98 4.17
CA THR A 145 18.10 3.80 4.25
C THR A 145 17.56 2.87 5.33
N SER A 146 18.27 1.77 5.62
CA SER A 146 17.91 0.89 6.73
C SER A 146 17.92 1.55 8.13
N THR A 147 18.63 2.69 8.27
CA THR A 147 18.83 3.37 9.57
C THR A 147 18.37 4.82 9.57
N SER A 148 17.83 5.32 8.46
CA SER A 148 17.39 6.71 8.38
C SER A 148 16.22 6.85 7.41
N ALA A 149 15.32 7.79 7.71
CA ALA A 149 14.25 8.18 6.78
C ALA A 149 14.11 9.71 6.75
N ARG A 150 13.76 10.22 5.60
CA ARG A 150 13.42 11.62 5.40
C ARG A 150 12.07 11.72 4.72
N ILE A 151 11.17 12.47 5.32
CA ILE A 151 9.95 12.96 4.69
C ILE A 151 10.31 14.31 4.05
N HIS A 152 10.38 14.33 2.73
CA HIS A 152 10.69 15.56 1.97
C HIS A 152 9.47 16.46 1.92
N GLN A 153 8.29 15.86 1.81
CA GLN A 153 7.01 16.52 1.73
C GLN A 153 5.97 15.63 2.37
N LEU A 154 5.13 16.22 3.21
CA LEU A 154 3.87 15.66 3.66
C LEU A 154 2.84 16.76 3.62
N HIS A 155 1.83 16.62 2.79
CA HIS A 155 0.63 17.42 2.82
C HIS A 155 -0.54 16.52 3.22
N PHE A 156 -1.24 16.91 4.24
CA PHE A 156 -2.41 16.23 4.74
C PHE A 156 -3.50 17.25 5.01
N LYS A 157 -4.68 17.06 4.43
CA LYS A 157 -5.80 17.98 4.59
C LYS A 157 -7.11 17.21 4.63
N THR A 158 -7.97 17.55 5.59
CA THR A 158 -9.37 17.08 5.57
C THR A 158 -10.16 17.84 4.49
N GLN A 159 -11.17 17.19 3.91
CA GLN A 159 -12.04 17.83 2.91
C GLN A 159 -12.80 19.01 3.53
N SER A 160 -13.23 18.89 4.79
CA SER A 160 -13.84 19.97 5.55
C SER A 160 -12.91 21.17 5.78
N GLY A 161 -11.60 21.00 5.59
CA GLY A 161 -10.59 22.01 5.88
C GLY A 161 -10.31 22.20 7.37
N SER A 162 -10.91 21.38 8.24
CA SER A 162 -10.74 21.46 9.71
C SER A 162 -9.32 21.10 10.17
N ILE A 163 -8.61 20.28 9.39
CA ILE A 163 -7.23 19.91 9.65
C ILE A 163 -6.40 20.17 8.39
N LEU A 164 -5.28 20.83 8.56
CA LEU A 164 -4.24 21.01 7.55
C LEU A 164 -2.89 20.79 8.21
N LEU A 165 -2.14 19.80 7.73
CA LEU A 165 -0.77 19.53 8.15
C LEU A 165 0.14 19.61 6.94
N LYS A 166 1.23 20.37 7.07
CA LYS A 166 2.37 20.34 6.17
C LYS A 166 3.61 20.08 6.99
N ALA A 167 4.37 19.09 6.62
CA ALA A 167 5.56 18.70 7.36
C ALA A 167 6.69 18.27 6.43
N ASN A 168 7.91 18.45 6.92
CA ASN A 168 9.09 17.71 6.51
C ASN A 168 9.78 17.21 7.78
N ALA A 169 10.42 16.08 7.73
CA ALA A 169 11.06 15.48 8.88
C ALA A 169 12.23 14.59 8.46
N LYS A 170 13.17 14.42 9.38
CA LYS A 170 14.25 13.44 9.25
C LYS A 170 14.34 12.68 10.57
N ALA A 171 14.44 11.36 10.47
CA ALA A 171 14.77 10.48 11.58
C ALA A 171 16.00 9.67 11.21
N SER A 172 16.87 9.38 12.18
CA SER A 172 18.08 8.58 12.01
C SER A 172 18.36 7.77 13.26
N ASP A 173 19.14 6.72 13.12
CA ASP A 173 19.68 5.91 14.23
C ASP A 173 18.58 5.19 15.06
N TRP A 174 17.65 4.47 14.39
CA TRP A 174 16.70 3.56 15.04
C TRP A 174 17.11 2.10 14.94
#